data_bbef85d53c5b075a423ea66eec611ea3
#
_entry.id   bbef85d53c5b075a423ea66eec611ea3
#
_cell.length_a   1.000
_cell.length_b   1.000
_cell.length_c   1.000
_cell.angle_alpha   90.00
_cell.angle_beta   90.00
_cell.angle_gamma   90.00
#
_symmetry.space_group_name_H-M   'P 1'
#
loop_
_entity.id
_entity.type
_entity.pdbx_description
1 polymer ?
#
loop_
_entity_poly.entity_id
_entity_poly.type
_entity_poly.pdbx_seq_one_letter_code
_entity_poly.pdbx_strand_id
1 'polypeptide(L)'
;MMKLTRRIIYFMAVAWCLTAFSCSNDEDSSKTVQVLPASVEITDFFETHLPGAGQSDCFFQRKEQDPDTLSVCVINSMAELEKLCYAPVQLPQIDFSQRTLIIGWHMMPNSYYHVGSQKLCVSSSSARLYIETLPQNFVHPTFSRMFFWGFYPKTNVKDIKVKVKIN
;
A
#
# COMPACT_ATOMS: atom_id res chain seq x y z
N MET A 1 -32.54 -14.80 54.72
CA MET A 1 -31.29 -15.42 54.20
C MET A 1 -31.16 -15.09 52.73
N MET A 2 -30.43 -14.02 52.40
CA MET A 2 -30.18 -13.55 51.03
C MET A 2 -28.82 -14.11 50.59
N LYS A 3 -28.81 -14.92 49.54
CA LYS A 3 -27.58 -15.38 48.88
C LYS A 3 -27.17 -14.38 47.81
N LEU A 4 -26.10 -13.70 48.09
CA LEU A 4 -25.45 -12.73 47.17
C LEU A 4 -24.65 -13.49 46.12
N THR A 5 -25.16 -13.59 44.91
CA THR A 5 -24.44 -14.17 43.78
C THR A 5 -23.46 -13.17 43.22
N ARG A 6 -22.18 -13.37 43.51
CA ARG A 6 -21.05 -12.64 42.91
C ARG A 6 -20.96 -12.99 41.42
N ARG A 7 -21.35 -12.05 40.54
CA ARG A 7 -21.04 -12.13 39.10
C ARG A 7 -19.58 -11.66 38.92
N ILE A 8 -18.72 -12.62 38.64
CA ILE A 8 -17.34 -12.36 38.20
C ILE A 8 -17.41 -11.95 36.73
N ILE A 9 -17.18 -10.67 36.49
CA ILE A 9 -17.02 -10.14 35.12
C ILE A 9 -15.58 -10.45 34.70
N TYR A 10 -15.40 -11.43 33.82
CA TYR A 10 -14.13 -11.65 33.13
C TYR A 10 -13.95 -10.57 32.08
N PHE A 11 -13.11 -9.58 32.36
CA PHE A 11 -12.52 -8.74 31.33
C PHE A 11 -11.52 -9.59 30.57
N MET A 12 -11.92 -10.06 29.39
CA MET A 12 -10.97 -10.54 28.40
C MET A 12 -10.21 -9.33 27.86
N ALA A 13 -9.04 -9.08 28.41
CA ALA A 13 -8.05 -8.22 27.81
C ALA A 13 -7.52 -8.95 26.57
N VAL A 14 -8.06 -8.63 25.41
CA VAL A 14 -7.45 -9.01 24.14
C VAL A 14 -6.16 -8.20 23.99
N ALA A 15 -5.07 -8.82 24.42
CA ALA A 15 -3.73 -8.30 24.13
C ALA A 15 -3.48 -8.43 22.63
N TRP A 16 -3.70 -7.34 21.90
CA TRP A 16 -3.19 -7.19 20.55
C TRP A 16 -1.66 -7.21 20.63
N CYS A 17 -1.09 -8.36 20.31
CA CYS A 17 0.34 -8.44 20.02
C CYS A 17 0.63 -7.61 18.76
N LEU A 18 0.92 -6.32 18.97
CA LEU A 18 1.61 -5.49 18.01
C LEU A 18 2.99 -6.13 17.81
N THR A 19 3.12 -6.98 16.80
CA THR A 19 4.44 -7.39 16.33
C THR A 19 5.10 -6.13 15.75
N ALA A 20 5.84 -5.47 16.62
CA ALA A 20 6.72 -4.38 16.23
C ALA A 20 7.82 -4.99 15.35
N PHE A 21 7.61 -5.00 14.02
CA PHE A 21 8.73 -5.08 13.10
C PHE A 21 9.52 -3.80 13.28
N SER A 22 10.52 -3.87 14.13
CA SER A 22 11.52 -2.82 14.27
C SER A 22 12.17 -2.57 12.91
N CYS A 23 12.13 -1.33 12.44
CA CYS A 23 13.03 -0.88 11.39
C CYS A 23 14.45 -0.92 11.98
N SER A 24 15.09 -2.09 11.96
CA SER A 24 16.43 -2.27 12.52
C SER A 24 17.48 -1.82 11.52
N ASN A 25 18.42 -1.04 12.02
CA ASN A 25 19.71 -0.63 11.50
C ASN A 25 19.73 0.55 10.53
N ASP A 26 19.39 1.75 11.05
CA ASP A 26 20.14 2.98 10.79
C ASP A 26 19.73 3.94 11.93
N GLU A 27 20.69 4.52 12.63
CA GLU A 27 20.53 5.37 13.84
C GLU A 27 19.86 6.73 13.57
N ASP A 28 19.11 6.86 12.49
CA ASP A 28 18.27 8.03 12.22
C ASP A 28 16.84 7.67 12.65
N SER A 29 16.20 8.52 13.44
CA SER A 29 14.87 8.30 14.02
C SER A 29 13.78 8.16 12.94
N SER A 30 13.70 6.98 12.33
CA SER A 30 12.70 6.69 11.30
C SER A 30 11.33 6.48 11.93
N LYS A 31 10.33 7.20 11.46
CA LYS A 31 8.94 7.05 11.86
C LYS A 31 8.24 6.05 10.94
N THR A 32 7.70 4.98 11.52
CA THR A 32 6.84 4.05 10.77
C THR A 32 5.40 4.57 10.76
N VAL A 33 4.80 4.63 9.57
CA VAL A 33 3.41 5.04 9.37
C VAL A 33 2.66 3.97 8.57
N GLN A 34 1.42 3.74 8.97
CA GLN A 34 0.50 2.81 8.29
C GLN A 34 -0.24 3.51 7.16
N VAL A 35 -0.84 2.71 6.29
CA VAL A 35 -1.76 3.20 5.26
C VAL A 35 -2.95 3.90 5.92
N LEU A 36 -3.27 5.09 5.45
CA LEU A 36 -4.46 5.85 5.87
C LEU A 36 -5.70 5.30 5.16
N PRO A 37 -6.87 5.35 5.79
CA PRO A 37 -8.11 4.93 5.17
C PRO A 37 -8.45 5.80 3.95
N ALA A 38 -9.00 5.16 2.92
CA ALA A 38 -9.61 5.80 1.76
C ALA A 38 -11.14 5.72 1.84
N SER A 39 -11.85 6.57 1.11
CA SER A 39 -13.29 6.40 0.90
C SER A 39 -13.55 5.19 0.00
N VAL A 40 -14.76 4.68 0.04
CA VAL A 40 -15.19 3.56 -0.82
C VAL A 40 -15.01 3.93 -2.30
N GLU A 41 -15.43 5.12 -2.70
CA GLU A 41 -15.29 5.63 -4.07
C GLU A 41 -13.83 5.62 -4.55
N ILE A 42 -12.89 6.09 -3.72
CA ILE A 42 -11.46 6.10 -4.05
C ILE A 42 -10.90 4.67 -4.11
N THR A 43 -11.33 3.82 -3.20
CA THR A 43 -10.91 2.41 -3.19
C THR A 43 -11.36 1.70 -4.45
N ASP A 44 -12.65 1.79 -4.79
CA ASP A 44 -13.23 1.20 -6.00
C ASP A 44 -12.56 1.71 -7.26
N PHE A 45 -12.22 3.01 -7.30
CA PHE A 45 -11.50 3.60 -8.42
C PHE A 45 -10.14 2.96 -8.63
N PHE A 46 -9.30 2.89 -7.59
CA PHE A 46 -7.96 2.31 -7.72
C PHE A 46 -7.99 0.80 -7.93
N GLU A 47 -8.91 0.07 -7.32
CA GLU A 47 -9.11 -1.36 -7.55
C GLU A 47 -9.58 -1.67 -8.97
N THR A 48 -10.29 -0.75 -9.61
CA THR A 48 -10.72 -0.88 -11.01
C THR A 48 -9.63 -0.49 -12.00
N HIS A 49 -8.85 0.56 -11.70
CA HIS A 49 -7.96 1.21 -12.65
C HIS A 49 -6.46 1.01 -12.40
N LEU A 50 -6.09 0.31 -11.31
CA LEU A 50 -4.76 -0.26 -11.06
C LEU A 50 -4.86 -1.78 -11.02
N PRO A 51 -5.18 -2.44 -12.08
CA PRO A 51 -5.57 -3.82 -11.96
C PRO A 51 -4.40 -4.78 -11.99
N GLY A 52 -4.66 -5.91 -11.34
CA GLY A 52 -4.12 -7.18 -11.76
C GLY A 52 -4.65 -7.61 -13.14
N ALA A 53 -4.30 -8.81 -13.55
CA ALA A 53 -4.51 -9.39 -14.88
C ALA A 53 -5.84 -9.02 -15.58
N GLY A 54 -5.76 -8.39 -16.72
CA GLY A 54 -6.82 -8.30 -17.72
C GLY A 54 -7.66 -7.02 -17.75
N GLN A 55 -7.42 -6.06 -16.87
CA GLN A 55 -8.14 -4.77 -16.87
C GLN A 55 -7.26 -3.63 -17.39
N SER A 56 -7.86 -2.51 -17.77
CA SER A 56 -7.14 -1.36 -18.31
C SER A 56 -6.42 -0.60 -17.21
N ASP A 57 -5.09 -0.75 -17.17
CA ASP A 57 -4.23 0.10 -16.37
C ASP A 57 -4.27 1.53 -16.93
N CYS A 58 -4.67 2.49 -16.09
CA CYS A 58 -4.75 3.89 -16.47
C CYS A 58 -3.50 4.69 -16.13
N PHE A 59 -2.58 4.13 -15.34
CA PHE A 59 -1.47 4.88 -14.75
C PHE A 59 -0.09 4.46 -15.27
N PHE A 60 0.05 3.22 -15.72
CA PHE A 60 1.34 2.71 -16.17
C PHE A 60 1.24 2.18 -17.60
N GLN A 61 1.63 3.01 -18.57
CA GLN A 61 1.71 2.55 -19.96
C GLN A 61 2.64 1.35 -20.08
N ARG A 62 2.14 0.31 -20.70
CA ARG A 62 2.94 -0.88 -20.99
C ARG A 62 3.90 -0.55 -22.13
N LYS A 63 5.15 -0.28 -21.81
CA LYS A 63 6.22 -0.25 -22.81
C LYS A 63 6.67 -1.69 -23.05
N GLU A 64 6.70 -2.12 -24.31
CA GLU A 64 7.05 -3.51 -24.70
C GLU A 64 8.46 -3.95 -24.26
N GLN A 65 9.31 -3.01 -23.88
CA GLN A 65 10.70 -3.25 -23.47
C GLN A 65 11.02 -2.59 -22.13
N ASP A 66 10.09 -2.58 -21.18
CA ASP A 66 10.36 -2.00 -19.88
C ASP A 66 11.16 -3.00 -19.04
N PRO A 67 12.50 -2.84 -18.91
CA PRO A 67 13.34 -3.75 -18.13
C PRO A 67 13.11 -3.58 -16.62
N ASP A 68 12.30 -2.60 -16.22
CA ASP A 68 12.08 -2.30 -14.82
C ASP A 68 11.25 -3.40 -14.14
N THR A 69 11.79 -3.88 -13.04
CA THR A 69 11.10 -4.85 -12.17
C THR A 69 10.20 -4.17 -11.15
N LEU A 70 10.26 -2.85 -11.07
CA LEU A 70 9.55 -2.02 -10.11
C LEU A 70 9.32 -0.62 -10.71
N SER A 71 8.11 -0.10 -10.53
CA SER A 71 7.80 1.32 -10.72
C SER A 71 7.05 1.84 -9.51
N VAL A 72 7.37 3.05 -9.05
CA VAL A 72 6.69 3.71 -7.94
C VAL A 72 6.57 5.21 -8.21
N CYS A 73 5.39 5.75 -7.93
CA CYS A 73 5.09 7.17 -8.04
C CYS A 73 4.60 7.71 -6.71
N VAL A 74 5.14 8.86 -6.32
CA VAL A 74 4.74 9.62 -5.13
C VAL A 74 3.95 10.84 -5.58
N ILE A 75 2.71 10.94 -5.18
CA ILE A 75 1.73 11.90 -5.69
C ILE A 75 1.25 12.76 -4.53
N ASN A 76 1.36 14.06 -4.68
CA ASN A 76 1.06 15.05 -3.65
C ASN A 76 0.04 16.10 -4.09
N SER A 77 -0.49 15.99 -5.31
CA SER A 77 -1.50 16.90 -5.85
C SER A 77 -2.37 16.22 -6.93
N MET A 78 -3.56 16.77 -7.19
CA MET A 78 -4.41 16.32 -8.28
C MET A 78 -3.71 16.47 -9.64
N ALA A 79 -2.97 17.56 -9.85
CA ALA A 79 -2.23 17.79 -11.09
C ALA A 79 -1.13 16.74 -11.35
N GLU A 80 -0.51 16.19 -10.30
CA GLU A 80 0.43 15.07 -10.42
C GLU A 80 -0.29 13.77 -10.78
N LEU A 81 -1.46 13.52 -10.17
CA LEU A 81 -2.28 12.35 -10.47
C LEU A 81 -2.81 12.38 -11.92
N GLU A 82 -3.30 13.54 -12.37
CA GLU A 82 -3.77 13.76 -13.74
C GLU A 82 -2.69 13.51 -14.79
N LYS A 83 -1.45 13.93 -14.52
CA LYS A 83 -0.31 13.69 -15.43
C LYS A 83 0.05 12.21 -15.58
N LEU A 84 -0.21 11.41 -14.55
CA LEU A 84 0.07 9.98 -14.59
C LEU A 84 -1.04 9.20 -15.27
N CYS A 85 -2.27 9.71 -15.25
CA CYS A 85 -3.42 9.08 -15.87
C CYS A 85 -3.45 9.39 -17.36
N TYR A 86 -3.17 8.38 -18.19
CA TYR A 86 -3.20 8.53 -19.65
C TYR A 86 -4.53 8.14 -20.31
N ALA A 87 -5.44 7.56 -19.51
CA ALA A 87 -6.76 7.16 -20.00
C ALA A 87 -7.82 8.24 -19.71
N PRO A 88 -8.85 8.38 -20.54
CA PRO A 88 -9.93 9.35 -20.34
C PRO A 88 -10.92 8.85 -19.27
N VAL A 89 -10.45 8.74 -18.03
CA VAL A 89 -11.26 8.34 -16.87
C VAL A 89 -11.47 9.54 -15.95
N GLN A 90 -12.63 9.58 -15.29
CA GLN A 90 -12.90 10.60 -14.29
C GLN A 90 -12.15 10.24 -13.00
N LEU A 91 -11.17 11.06 -12.64
CA LEU A 91 -10.43 10.87 -11.39
C LEU A 91 -11.28 11.25 -10.18
N PRO A 92 -11.20 10.49 -9.07
CA PRO A 92 -11.85 10.86 -7.83
C PRO A 92 -11.19 12.11 -7.24
N GLN A 93 -11.97 12.92 -6.53
CA GLN A 93 -11.44 14.07 -5.82
C GLN A 93 -10.69 13.63 -4.58
N ILE A 94 -9.41 13.98 -4.49
CA ILE A 94 -8.53 13.60 -3.39
C ILE A 94 -7.99 14.85 -2.71
N ASP A 95 -8.20 14.95 -1.40
CA ASP A 95 -7.57 16.00 -0.59
C ASP A 95 -6.11 15.62 -0.27
N PHE A 96 -5.19 16.24 -0.98
CA PHE A 96 -3.74 16.08 -0.77
C PHE A 96 -3.14 17.02 0.28
N SER A 97 -3.94 17.77 1.03
CA SER A 97 -3.42 18.69 2.04
C SER A 97 -2.70 17.96 3.18
N GLN A 98 -3.22 16.80 3.60
CA GLN A 98 -2.74 16.02 4.75
C GLN A 98 -2.19 14.64 4.38
N ARG A 99 -2.25 14.28 3.09
CA ARG A 99 -1.87 12.94 2.65
C ARG A 99 -1.06 12.94 1.37
N THR A 100 -0.26 11.91 1.22
CA THR A 100 0.48 11.55 0.01
C THR A 100 -0.08 10.23 -0.50
N LEU A 101 -0.34 10.14 -1.78
CA LEU A 101 -0.66 8.88 -2.44
C LEU A 101 0.63 8.27 -2.99
N ILE A 102 0.82 6.99 -2.73
CA ILE A 102 1.87 6.18 -3.36
C ILE A 102 1.17 5.13 -4.19
N ILE A 103 1.50 5.06 -5.48
CA ILE A 103 1.05 4.01 -6.39
C ILE A 103 2.25 3.38 -7.08
N GLY A 104 2.15 2.10 -7.43
CA GLY A 104 3.23 1.44 -8.13
C GLY A 104 2.90 0.00 -8.52
N TRP A 105 3.89 -0.64 -9.10
CA TRP A 105 3.84 -2.07 -9.37
C TRP A 105 5.21 -2.71 -9.15
N HIS A 106 5.20 -3.99 -8.86
CA HIS A 106 6.38 -4.82 -8.74
C HIS A 106 6.22 -6.08 -9.59
N MET A 107 7.27 -6.46 -10.35
CA MET A 107 7.26 -7.69 -11.14
C MET A 107 7.38 -8.90 -10.21
N MET A 108 6.38 -9.75 -10.22
CA MET A 108 6.34 -10.98 -9.46
C MET A 108 6.66 -12.18 -10.38
N PRO A 109 7.28 -13.24 -9.87
CA PRO A 109 7.62 -14.43 -10.67
C PRO A 109 6.39 -15.18 -11.19
N ASN A 110 5.23 -14.93 -10.59
CA ASN A 110 3.94 -15.48 -11.00
C ASN A 110 2.80 -14.63 -10.45
N SER A 111 1.56 -14.94 -10.80
CA SER A 111 0.36 -14.23 -10.32
C SER A 111 -0.16 -14.72 -8.97
N TYR A 112 0.64 -15.47 -8.22
CA TYR A 112 0.25 -16.10 -6.96
C TYR A 112 0.06 -15.12 -5.81
N TYR A 113 0.64 -13.93 -5.90
CA TYR A 113 0.74 -12.99 -4.79
C TYR A 113 -0.07 -11.73 -5.01
N HIS A 114 -0.68 -11.24 -3.93
CA HIS A 114 -1.28 -9.91 -3.84
C HIS A 114 -0.76 -9.17 -2.61
N VAL A 115 -1.04 -7.89 -2.53
CA VAL A 115 -0.66 -7.06 -1.38
C VAL A 115 -1.45 -7.48 -0.15
N GLY A 116 -0.75 -7.92 0.90
CA GLY A 116 -1.35 -8.25 2.19
C GLY A 116 -1.31 -7.07 3.15
N SER A 117 -0.14 -6.47 3.31
CA SER A 117 0.02 -5.28 4.16
C SER A 117 1.08 -4.32 3.59
N GLN A 118 0.96 -3.05 3.96
CA GLN A 118 1.90 -2.01 3.57
C GLN A 118 2.21 -1.09 4.75
N LYS A 119 3.47 -0.65 4.87
CA LYS A 119 3.88 0.39 5.82
C LYS A 119 4.99 1.24 5.24
N LEU A 120 4.98 2.53 5.54
CA LEU A 120 5.99 3.47 5.12
C LEU A 120 6.88 3.84 6.32
N CYS A 121 8.18 3.66 6.19
CA CYS A 121 9.17 4.16 7.14
C CYS A 121 9.79 5.43 6.56
N VAL A 122 9.63 6.55 7.26
CA VAL A 122 10.11 7.86 6.83
C VAL A 122 11.17 8.34 7.80
N SER A 123 12.32 8.73 7.27
CA SER A 123 13.38 9.45 7.97
C SER A 123 13.44 10.91 7.46
N SER A 124 14.39 11.69 7.97
CA SER A 124 14.59 13.08 7.55
C SER A 124 14.91 13.23 6.06
N SER A 125 15.59 12.25 5.46
CA SER A 125 16.12 12.33 4.09
C SER A 125 15.65 11.21 3.16
N SER A 126 15.00 10.16 3.67
CA SER A 126 14.63 9.00 2.89
C SER A 126 13.30 8.40 3.33
N ALA A 127 12.67 7.66 2.42
CA ALA A 127 11.51 6.85 2.76
C ALA A 127 11.66 5.43 2.20
N ARG A 128 11.08 4.47 2.91
CA ARG A 128 11.08 3.07 2.52
C ARG A 128 9.70 2.48 2.69
N LEU A 129 9.11 2.04 1.59
CA LEU A 129 7.83 1.33 1.57
C LEU A 129 8.08 -0.17 1.71
N TYR A 130 7.53 -0.77 2.74
CA TYR A 130 7.52 -2.21 2.95
C TYR A 130 6.18 -2.76 2.55
N ILE A 131 6.19 -3.79 1.70
CA ILE A 131 5.00 -4.50 1.25
C ILE A 131 5.19 -5.97 1.62
N GLU A 132 4.24 -6.52 2.36
CA GLU A 132 4.14 -7.96 2.60
C GLU A 132 3.08 -8.53 1.67
N THR A 133 3.38 -9.64 1.03
CA THR A 133 2.45 -10.30 0.12
C THR A 133 1.70 -11.43 0.81
N LEU A 134 0.52 -11.71 0.31
CA LEU A 134 -0.26 -12.90 0.65
C LEU A 134 -0.46 -13.74 -0.60
N PRO A 135 -0.48 -15.09 -0.46
CA PRO A 135 -0.74 -15.98 -1.57
C PRO A 135 -2.20 -15.91 -2.03
N GLN A 136 -2.42 -16.14 -3.31
CA GLN A 136 -3.75 -16.29 -3.92
C GLN A 136 -4.03 -17.75 -4.27
N ASN A 137 -5.32 -18.09 -4.43
CA ASN A 137 -5.73 -19.46 -4.75
C ASN A 137 -5.51 -19.84 -6.22
N PHE A 138 -5.31 -18.87 -7.11
CA PHE A 138 -5.08 -19.09 -8.54
C PHE A 138 -3.66 -18.67 -8.94
N VAL A 139 -2.95 -19.59 -9.60
CA VAL A 139 -1.58 -19.39 -10.02
C VAL A 139 -1.51 -19.50 -11.55
N HIS A 140 -1.09 -18.41 -12.19
CA HIS A 140 -0.57 -18.47 -13.55
C HIS A 140 0.96 -18.42 -13.45
N PRO A 141 1.69 -19.41 -13.98
CA PRO A 141 3.15 -19.50 -13.89
C PRO A 141 3.85 -18.55 -14.86
N THR A 142 3.39 -17.31 -14.94
CA THR A 142 3.94 -16.26 -15.80
C THR A 142 4.25 -15.04 -14.95
N PHE A 143 5.33 -14.35 -15.29
CA PHE A 143 5.63 -13.06 -14.66
C PHE A 143 4.42 -12.14 -14.73
N SER A 144 4.06 -11.56 -13.61
CA SER A 144 2.91 -10.66 -13.49
C SER A 144 3.28 -9.40 -12.72
N ARG A 145 2.60 -8.30 -13.02
CA ARG A 145 2.72 -7.07 -12.23
C ARG A 145 1.79 -7.15 -11.04
N MET A 146 2.33 -7.08 -9.84
CA MET A 146 1.56 -6.84 -8.61
C MET A 146 1.47 -5.34 -8.41
N PHE A 147 0.30 -4.78 -8.57
CA PHE A 147 0.04 -3.36 -8.33
C PHE A 147 -0.19 -3.12 -6.85
N PHE A 148 0.22 -1.93 -6.38
CA PHE A 148 -0.02 -1.47 -5.03
C PHE A 148 -0.34 0.02 -5.01
N TRP A 149 -1.13 0.42 -4.05
CA TRP A 149 -1.44 1.81 -3.79
C TRP A 149 -1.75 2.01 -2.30
N GLY A 150 -1.65 3.25 -1.83
CA GLY A 150 -2.03 3.60 -0.47
C GLY A 150 -1.83 5.07 -0.16
N PHE A 151 -2.64 5.59 0.76
CA PHE A 151 -2.44 6.91 1.32
C PHE A 151 -1.58 6.84 2.57
N TYR A 152 -0.70 7.81 2.70
CA TYR A 152 0.17 7.99 3.86
C TYR A 152 0.09 9.43 4.35
N PRO A 153 0.45 9.73 5.61
CA PRO A 153 0.60 11.11 6.07
C PRO A 153 1.50 11.90 5.12
N LYS A 154 1.17 13.17 4.93
CA LYS A 154 1.88 14.05 4.00
C LYS A 154 3.38 13.95 4.16
N THR A 155 4.06 13.68 3.07
CA THR A 155 5.52 13.63 2.98
C THR A 155 6.03 14.37 1.75
N ASN A 156 7.18 15.04 1.90
CA ASN A 156 7.86 15.71 0.80
C ASN A 156 8.94 14.83 0.16
N VAL A 157 9.15 13.61 0.67
CA VAL A 157 10.10 12.66 0.11
C VAL A 157 9.56 12.17 -1.23
N LYS A 158 10.35 12.38 -2.30
CA LYS A 158 9.99 11.98 -3.67
C LYS A 158 10.52 10.60 -4.02
N ASP A 159 11.68 10.25 -3.50
CA ASP A 159 12.35 8.97 -3.79
C ASP A 159 12.04 7.97 -2.68
N ILE A 160 11.24 6.98 -3.02
CA ILE A 160 10.85 5.93 -2.08
C ILE A 160 11.47 4.60 -2.53
N LYS A 161 12.25 4.00 -1.64
CA LYS A 161 12.74 2.63 -1.84
C LYS A 161 11.64 1.66 -1.46
N VAL A 162 11.32 0.71 -2.34
CA VAL A 162 10.32 -0.33 -2.07
C VAL A 162 11.02 -1.64 -1.72
N LYS A 163 10.56 -2.28 -0.67
CA LYS A 163 10.94 -3.65 -0.29
C LYS A 163 9.71 -4.53 -0.26
N VAL A 164 9.70 -5.56 -1.09
CA VAL A 164 8.64 -6.57 -1.13
C VAL A 164 9.13 -7.81 -0.40
N LYS A 165 8.36 -8.27 0.58
CA LYS A 165 8.57 -9.53 1.28
C LYS A 165 7.53 -10.53 0.77
N ILE A 166 8.01 -11.58 0.13
CA ILE A 166 7.20 -12.69 -0.35
C ILE A 166 7.08 -13.70 0.80
N ASN A 167 5.84 -13.99 1.22
CA ASN A 167 5.53 -14.94 2.28
C ASN A 167 5.10 -16.28 1.69
#